data_8214dc2e7e67100a2690ac924b7c1f5c
#
_entry.id   8214dc2e7e67100a2690ac924b7c1f5c
#
_cell.length_a   1.000
_cell.length_b   1.000
_cell.length_c   1.000
_cell.angle_alpha   90.00
_cell.angle_beta   90.00
_cell.angle_gamma   90.00
#
_symmetry.space_group_name_H-M   'P 1'
#
loop_
_entity.id
_entity.type
_entity.pdbx_description
1 polymer ?
#
loop_
_entity_poly.entity_id
_entity_poly.type
_entity_poly.pdbx_seq_one_letter_code
_entity_poly.pdbx_strand_id
1 'polypeptide(L)'
;MEISVIHALRGDAGAVSMDPQLRYLPQLTREQPFVRYSVFKLLDRRKFPLERGKPLAYGIVDGRTLQVTLLDVTSSNAGPRYHIRAEIAGAGKREFLKLLEVTAAPNEPFFVGGQSYAGGTLFLELAVGA
;
A
#
# COMPACT_ATOMS: atom_id res chain seq x y z
N MET A 1 3.98 -0.15 -11.07
CA MET A 1 3.42 -0.21 -9.69
C MET A 1 4.48 -0.69 -8.73
N GLU A 2 4.75 0.10 -7.72
CA GLU A 2 5.58 -0.31 -6.59
C GLU A 2 4.68 -0.60 -5.40
N ILE A 3 4.88 -1.74 -4.77
CA ILE A 3 4.13 -2.17 -3.58
C ILE A 3 5.11 -2.34 -2.44
N SER A 4 4.87 -1.64 -1.34
CA SER A 4 5.64 -1.77 -0.10
C SER A 4 4.75 -2.27 1.01
N VAL A 5 5.22 -3.26 1.76
CA VAL A 5 4.53 -3.81 2.93
C VAL A 5 5.20 -3.22 4.18
N ILE A 6 4.42 -2.46 4.95
CA ILE A 6 4.91 -1.75 6.12
C ILE A 6 4.27 -2.34 7.36
N HIS A 7 5.09 -2.78 8.33
CA HIS A 7 4.62 -3.27 9.63
C HIS A 7 4.74 -2.14 10.64
N ALA A 8 3.59 -1.70 11.14
CA ALA A 8 3.50 -0.61 12.11
C ALA A 8 3.18 -1.18 13.49
N LEU A 9 3.94 -0.73 14.48
CA LEU A 9 3.82 -1.18 15.86
C LEU A 9 3.70 0.01 16.79
N ARG A 10 2.99 -0.17 17.91
CA ARG A 10 3.04 0.77 19.02
C ARG A 10 4.28 0.47 19.84
N GLY A 11 5.14 1.45 19.97
CA GLY A 11 6.34 1.38 20.81
C GLY A 11 6.21 2.25 22.05
N ASP A 12 7.33 2.49 22.69
CA ASP A 12 7.39 3.36 23.86
C ASP A 12 7.02 4.79 23.50
N ALA A 13 6.34 5.47 24.43
CA ALA A 13 5.88 6.82 24.22
C ALA A 13 7.05 7.79 23.94
N GLY A 14 6.89 8.61 22.92
CA GLY A 14 7.80 9.68 22.58
C GLY A 14 8.94 9.34 21.63
N ALA A 15 9.14 8.07 21.27
CA ALA A 15 10.19 7.68 20.33
C ALA A 15 9.59 7.08 19.06
N VAL A 16 9.94 7.65 17.90
CA VAL A 16 9.58 7.10 16.60
C VAL A 16 10.80 6.41 16.01
N SER A 17 10.66 5.11 15.74
CA SER A 17 11.67 4.30 15.05
C SER A 17 11.14 3.96 13.67
N MET A 18 11.87 4.30 12.64
CA MET A 18 11.43 4.10 11.27
C MET A 18 12.58 3.52 10.45
N ASP A 19 12.25 2.50 9.66
CA ASP A 19 13.19 1.97 8.67
C ASP A 19 13.64 3.14 7.77
N PRO A 20 14.94 3.34 7.56
CA PRO A 20 15.44 4.43 6.72
C PRO A 20 14.84 4.45 5.32
N GLN A 21 14.43 3.29 4.79
CA GLN A 21 13.80 3.18 3.47
C GLN A 21 12.39 3.75 3.43
N LEU A 22 11.78 4.09 4.58
CA LEU A 22 10.44 4.67 4.69
C LEU A 22 10.46 6.19 4.95
N ARG A 23 11.62 6.80 5.07
CA ARG A 23 11.73 8.24 5.39
C ARG A 23 11.16 9.16 4.32
N TYR A 24 10.97 8.68 3.11
CA TYR A 24 10.31 9.43 2.05
C TYR A 24 8.79 9.53 2.21
N LEU A 25 8.23 8.87 3.22
CA LEU A 25 6.78 8.87 3.49
C LEU A 25 6.48 9.68 4.76
N PRO A 26 6.42 11.02 4.66
CA PRO A 26 6.12 11.86 5.83
C PRO A 26 4.73 11.61 6.41
N GLN A 27 3.82 11.02 5.64
CA GLN A 27 2.48 10.67 6.09
C GLN A 27 2.49 9.74 7.31
N LEU A 28 3.52 8.89 7.45
CA LEU A 28 3.62 7.92 8.55
C LEU A 28 3.76 8.57 9.92
N THR A 29 4.21 9.83 9.99
CA THR A 29 4.37 10.56 11.25
C THR A 29 3.35 11.68 11.43
N ARG A 30 2.55 12.00 10.42
CA ARG A 30 1.67 13.17 10.41
C ARG A 30 0.19 12.85 10.24
N GLU A 31 -0.14 11.74 9.58
CA GLU A 31 -1.50 11.43 9.19
C GLU A 31 -2.10 10.26 9.96
N GLN A 32 -3.41 10.29 10.17
CA GLN A 32 -4.14 9.15 10.69
C GLN A 32 -4.29 8.09 9.60
N PRO A 33 -4.26 6.78 9.95
CA PRO A 33 -4.11 6.22 11.31
C PRO A 33 -2.65 6.07 11.77
N PHE A 34 -1.69 6.52 11.00
CA PHE A 34 -0.26 6.22 11.20
C PHE A 34 0.33 6.84 12.47
N VAL A 35 -0.19 7.99 12.90
CA VAL A 35 0.32 8.68 14.10
C VAL A 35 0.15 7.89 15.40
N ARG A 36 -0.66 6.82 15.38
CA ARG A 36 -0.83 5.91 16.52
C ARG A 36 0.36 5.01 16.75
N TYR A 37 1.22 4.87 15.76
CA TYR A 37 2.31 3.92 15.76
C TYR A 37 3.63 4.66 15.92
N SER A 38 4.59 4.01 16.54
CA SER A 38 5.91 4.59 16.75
C SER A 38 7.03 3.76 16.14
N VAL A 39 6.75 2.55 15.69
CA VAL A 39 7.73 1.70 15.01
C VAL A 39 7.19 1.32 13.64
N PHE A 40 7.98 1.62 12.60
CA PHE A 40 7.63 1.30 11.22
C PHE A 40 8.76 0.48 10.59
N LYS A 41 8.44 -0.71 10.13
CA LYS A 41 9.39 -1.61 9.47
C LYS A 41 8.93 -1.92 8.06
N LEU A 42 9.85 -1.83 7.11
CA LEU A 42 9.61 -2.28 5.74
C LEU A 42 9.84 -3.79 5.68
N LEU A 43 8.80 -4.56 5.40
CA LEU A 43 8.89 -6.01 5.30
C LEU A 43 9.18 -6.48 3.87
N ASP A 44 8.63 -5.81 2.88
CA ASP A 44 8.82 -6.14 1.48
C ASP A 44 8.58 -4.92 0.60
N ARG A 45 9.26 -4.89 -0.55
CA ARG A 45 9.05 -3.86 -1.57
C ARG A 45 9.34 -4.47 -2.92
N ARG A 46 8.37 -4.39 -3.83
CA ARG A 46 8.51 -4.94 -5.17
C ARG A 46 7.91 -4.02 -6.21
N LYS A 47 8.47 -4.07 -7.41
CA LYS A 47 7.95 -3.37 -8.58
C LYS A 47 7.37 -4.37 -9.56
N PHE A 48 6.23 -4.01 -10.12
CA PHE A 48 5.52 -4.85 -11.10
C PHE A 48 5.09 -3.99 -12.28
N PRO A 49 5.13 -4.55 -13.51
CA PRO A 49 4.50 -3.88 -14.64
C PRO A 49 2.98 -3.87 -14.43
N LEU A 50 2.34 -2.76 -14.72
CA LEU A 50 0.91 -2.61 -14.61
C LEU A 50 0.32 -2.38 -15.99
N GLU A 51 -0.58 -3.29 -16.43
CA GLU A 51 -1.25 -3.21 -17.72
C GLU A 51 -2.75 -3.02 -17.52
N ARG A 52 -3.33 -2.12 -18.30
CA ARG A 52 -4.77 -1.85 -18.23
C ARG A 52 -5.60 -3.12 -18.47
N GLY A 53 -6.53 -3.39 -17.56
CA GLY A 53 -7.43 -4.50 -17.63
C GLY A 53 -6.86 -5.84 -17.18
N LYS A 54 -5.56 -5.90 -16.83
CA LYS A 54 -4.93 -7.12 -16.34
C LYS A 54 -4.71 -7.05 -14.84
N PRO A 55 -5.41 -7.85 -14.03
CA PRO A 55 -5.18 -7.88 -12.59
C PRO A 55 -3.76 -8.36 -12.27
N LEU A 56 -3.13 -7.66 -11.33
CA LEU A 56 -1.84 -8.02 -10.75
C LEU A 56 -2.08 -8.63 -9.38
N ALA A 57 -1.63 -9.85 -9.15
CA ALA A 57 -1.76 -10.52 -7.86
C ALA A 57 -0.44 -10.46 -7.10
N TYR A 58 -0.51 -10.09 -5.83
CA TYR A 58 0.63 -9.99 -4.95
C TYR A 58 0.35 -10.72 -3.64
N GLY A 59 1.17 -11.73 -3.33
CA GLY A 59 1.07 -12.47 -2.06
C GLY A 59 1.66 -11.66 -0.91
N ILE A 60 0.85 -11.37 0.09
CA ILE A 60 1.27 -10.64 1.28
C ILE A 60 1.88 -11.61 2.29
N VAL A 61 2.76 -11.10 3.17
CA VAL A 61 3.48 -11.92 4.16
C VAL A 61 2.56 -12.67 5.13
N ASP A 62 1.32 -12.21 5.33
CA ASP A 62 0.33 -12.87 6.19
C ASP A 62 -0.48 -13.97 5.48
N GLY A 63 -0.17 -14.28 4.24
CA GLY A 63 -0.85 -15.29 3.43
C GLY A 63 -2.03 -14.76 2.62
N ARG A 64 -2.42 -13.50 2.78
CA ARG A 64 -3.45 -12.88 1.97
C ARG A 64 -2.91 -12.55 0.58
N THR A 65 -3.82 -12.33 -0.36
CA THR A 65 -3.45 -11.91 -1.71
C THR A 65 -4.06 -10.55 -2.02
N LEU A 66 -3.22 -9.61 -2.39
CA LEU A 66 -3.65 -8.31 -2.91
C LEU A 66 -3.80 -8.42 -4.43
N GLN A 67 -4.91 -7.95 -4.97
CA GLN A 67 -5.10 -7.84 -6.40
C GLN A 67 -5.27 -6.38 -6.78
N VAL A 68 -4.45 -5.91 -7.70
CA VAL A 68 -4.47 -4.53 -8.18
C VAL A 68 -4.79 -4.53 -9.65
N THR A 69 -5.78 -3.75 -10.05
CA THR A 69 -6.17 -3.63 -11.46
C THR A 69 -6.12 -2.17 -11.88
N LEU A 70 -5.41 -1.90 -12.96
CA LEU A 70 -5.47 -0.61 -13.64
C LEU A 70 -6.72 -0.62 -14.53
N LEU A 71 -7.73 0.15 -14.12
CA LEU A 71 -9.01 0.19 -14.83
C LEU A 71 -8.95 1.08 -16.05
N ASP A 72 -8.30 2.24 -15.93
CA ASP A 72 -8.21 3.22 -17.00
C ASP A 72 -7.07 4.20 -16.74
N VAL A 73 -6.67 4.88 -17.81
CA VAL A 73 -5.70 5.99 -17.76
C VAL A 73 -6.34 7.19 -18.42
N THR A 74 -6.43 8.29 -17.69
CA THR A 74 -6.95 9.54 -18.20
C THR A 74 -5.85 10.60 -18.22
N SER A 75 -6.00 11.60 -19.07
CA SER A 75 -5.07 12.72 -19.16
C SER A 75 -5.68 13.95 -18.52
N SER A 76 -4.84 14.72 -17.82
CA SER A 76 -5.21 16.01 -17.26
C SER A 76 -4.15 17.05 -17.62
N ASN A 77 -4.41 18.31 -17.32
CA ASN A 77 -3.42 19.39 -17.55
C ASN A 77 -2.14 19.18 -16.74
N ALA A 78 -2.23 18.45 -15.63
CA ALA A 78 -1.10 18.13 -14.76
C ALA A 78 -0.45 16.77 -15.08
N GLY A 79 -0.86 16.10 -16.18
CA GLY A 79 -0.30 14.83 -16.61
C GLY A 79 -1.30 13.67 -16.48
N PRO A 80 -0.84 12.42 -16.63
CA PRO A 80 -1.73 11.27 -16.60
C PRO A 80 -2.29 11.01 -15.20
N ARG A 81 -3.46 10.38 -15.16
CA ARG A 81 -4.10 9.88 -13.93
C ARG A 81 -4.47 8.42 -14.12
N TYR A 82 -4.17 7.62 -13.13
CA TYR A 82 -4.38 6.19 -13.15
C TYR A 82 -5.55 5.82 -12.25
N HIS A 83 -6.58 5.20 -12.86
CA HIS A 83 -7.71 4.67 -12.11
C HIS A 83 -7.39 3.25 -11.67
N ILE A 84 -7.32 3.01 -10.38
CA ILE A 84 -6.85 1.76 -9.80
C ILE A 84 -7.87 1.22 -8.82
N ARG A 85 -8.14 -0.09 -8.92
CA ARG A 85 -8.93 -0.83 -7.95
C ARG A 85 -8.02 -1.80 -7.22
N ALA A 86 -8.08 -1.79 -5.89
CA ALA A 86 -7.39 -2.74 -5.05
C ALA A 86 -8.40 -3.64 -4.33
N GLU A 87 -8.14 -4.93 -4.38
CA GLU A 87 -8.97 -5.97 -3.78
C GLU A 87 -8.08 -6.91 -2.96
N ILE A 88 -8.67 -7.57 -1.97
CA ILE A 88 -7.92 -8.50 -1.12
C ILE A 88 -8.69 -9.80 -0.95
N ALA A 89 -7.99 -10.92 -0.96
CA ALA A 89 -8.50 -12.23 -0.60
C ALA A 89 -7.80 -12.72 0.66
N GLY A 90 -8.55 -13.35 1.57
CA GLY A 90 -7.98 -13.99 2.75
C GLY A 90 -7.09 -15.18 2.38
N ALA A 91 -6.26 -15.63 3.33
CA ALA A 91 -5.37 -16.76 3.13
C ALA A 91 -6.14 -18.00 2.69
N GLY A 92 -5.74 -18.59 1.55
CA GLY A 92 -6.38 -19.76 0.98
C GLY A 92 -7.76 -19.53 0.37
N LYS A 93 -8.25 -18.30 0.31
CA LYS A 93 -9.54 -17.96 -0.27
C LYS A 93 -9.39 -17.46 -1.70
N ARG A 94 -10.42 -17.71 -2.52
CA ARG A 94 -10.46 -17.28 -3.92
C ARG A 94 -11.29 -16.03 -4.15
N GLU A 95 -12.14 -15.67 -3.19
CA GLU A 95 -13.02 -14.52 -3.31
C GLU A 95 -12.31 -13.26 -2.87
N PHE A 96 -12.33 -12.24 -3.74
CA PHE A 96 -11.72 -10.94 -3.46
C PHE A 96 -12.76 -9.95 -2.99
N LEU A 97 -12.39 -9.20 -1.94
CA LEU A 97 -13.18 -8.09 -1.42
C LEU A 97 -12.54 -6.78 -1.87
N LYS A 98 -13.35 -5.87 -2.36
CA LYS A 98 -12.88 -4.56 -2.78
C LYS A 98 -12.43 -3.76 -1.56
N LEU A 99 -11.21 -3.24 -1.60
CA LEU A 99 -10.67 -2.35 -0.58
C LEU A 99 -10.90 -0.88 -0.94
N LEU A 100 -10.54 -0.51 -2.18
CA LEU A 100 -10.70 0.87 -2.64
C LEU A 100 -10.62 0.96 -4.16
N GLU A 101 -11.11 2.09 -4.66
CA GLU A 101 -10.82 2.60 -6.00
C GLU A 101 -10.30 4.02 -5.86
N VAL A 102 -9.19 4.31 -6.52
CA VAL A 102 -8.57 5.64 -6.47
C VAL A 102 -8.17 6.09 -7.85
N THR A 103 -8.04 7.41 -7.99
CA THR A 103 -7.38 8.04 -9.13
C THR A 103 -6.07 8.62 -8.62
N ALA A 104 -4.97 8.08 -9.11
CA ALA A 104 -3.64 8.43 -8.62
C ALA A 104 -2.80 9.10 -9.70
N ALA A 105 -1.98 10.08 -9.29
CA ALA A 105 -0.95 10.67 -10.13
C ALA A 105 0.30 9.78 -10.13
N PRO A 106 1.21 9.90 -11.11
CA PRO A 106 2.48 9.18 -11.09
C PRO A 106 3.26 9.49 -9.81
N ASN A 107 3.81 8.45 -9.21
CA ASN A 107 4.64 8.53 -7.99
C ASN A 107 3.92 9.10 -6.75
N GLU A 108 2.61 9.20 -6.79
CA GLU A 108 1.81 9.61 -5.64
C GLU A 108 1.42 8.37 -4.84
N PRO A 109 1.98 8.19 -3.64
CA PRO A 109 1.67 7.00 -2.85
C PRO A 109 0.27 7.06 -2.26
N PHE A 110 -0.39 5.92 -2.23
CA PHE A 110 -1.63 5.74 -1.50
C PHE A 110 -1.56 4.44 -0.70
N PHE A 111 -2.34 4.36 0.36
CA PHE A 111 -2.26 3.28 1.32
C PHE A 111 -3.53 2.46 1.33
N VAL A 112 -3.37 1.15 1.43
CA VAL A 112 -4.47 0.21 1.65
C VAL A 112 -4.12 -0.68 2.83
N GLY A 113 -5.13 -1.22 3.49
CA GLY A 113 -4.93 -2.21 4.53
C GLY A 113 -5.29 -1.69 5.92
N GLY A 114 -4.57 -2.17 6.91
CA GLY A 114 -4.90 -2.03 8.31
C GLY A 114 -5.20 -3.38 8.93
N GLN A 115 -4.62 -4.46 8.37
CA GLN A 115 -4.80 -5.82 8.88
C GLN A 115 -3.87 -6.07 10.05
N SER A 116 -4.37 -6.74 11.08
CA SER A 116 -3.56 -7.15 12.22
C SER A 116 -2.50 -8.17 11.80
N TYR A 117 -1.27 -8.00 12.28
CA TYR A 117 -0.16 -8.89 12.00
C TYR A 117 0.91 -8.77 13.08
N ALA A 118 1.31 -9.92 13.66
CA ALA A 118 2.45 -10.02 14.59
C ALA A 118 2.49 -8.91 15.66
N GLY A 119 1.37 -8.66 16.32
CA GLY A 119 1.27 -7.66 17.40
C GLY A 119 1.13 -6.22 16.92
N GLY A 120 1.02 -6.00 15.63
CA GLY A 120 0.86 -4.67 15.04
C GLY A 120 -0.11 -4.69 13.88
N THR A 121 0.12 -3.81 12.92
CA THR A 121 -0.74 -3.62 11.76
C THR A 121 0.10 -3.60 10.49
N LEU A 122 -0.40 -4.24 9.43
CA LEU A 122 0.19 -4.13 8.10
C LEU A 122 -0.50 -3.02 7.31
N PHE A 123 0.29 -2.14 6.75
CA PHE A 123 -0.14 -1.19 5.74
C PHE A 123 0.56 -1.46 4.43
N LEU A 124 -0.17 -1.35 3.35
CA LEU A 124 0.38 -1.50 2.01
C LEU A 124 0.46 -0.12 1.36
N GLU A 125 1.64 0.29 0.94
CA GLU A 125 1.86 1.51 0.20
C GLU A 125 1.99 1.16 -1.27
N LEU A 126 1.20 1.81 -2.10
CA LEU A 126 1.18 1.59 -3.54
C LEU A 126 1.48 2.90 -4.26
N ALA A 127 2.31 2.83 -5.28
CA ALA A 127 2.60 3.98 -6.13
C ALA A 127 2.78 3.53 -7.57
N VAL A 128 2.16 4.24 -8.51
CA VAL A 128 2.35 4.00 -9.93
C VAL A 128 3.57 4.80 -10.38
N GLY A 129 4.57 4.12 -10.89
CA GLY A 129 5.75 4.78 -11.44
C GLY A 129 5.46 5.52 -12.73
N ALA A 130 6.27 6.50 -13.02
CA ALA A 130 6.21 7.24 -14.27
C ALA A 130 6.67 6.39 -15.47
#